data_8eb7ec9c85e5060db0c6dad54e8cc886
#
_entry.id   8eb7ec9c85e5060db0c6dad54e8cc886
#
_cell.length_a   1.000
_cell.length_b   1.000
_cell.length_c   1.000
_cell.angle_alpha   90.00
_cell.angle_beta   90.00
_cell.angle_gamma   90.00
#
_symmetry.space_group_name_H-M   'P 1'
#
loop_
_entity.id
_entity.type
_entity.pdbx_description
1 polymer ?
#
loop_
_entity_poly.entity_id
_entity_poly.type
_entity_poly.pdbx_seq_one_letter_code
_entity_poly.pdbx_strand_id
1 'polypeptide(L)'
;MSLLFLAHRVPFPPDRGDKIRSFHILQYLAKRTPVHLVAFADDAADLDLPPVFTDMLASCAILPRGKSQKRAAVEALASGKPVSLAAFASAAMQAAVARVLPEVRAVYCFSGQMAQYLPLDGPPVVMDFVDVDSAKFAGFADDARGPMRWMMRREARLLGAFEREVAGRVSASLFVSEAEAALFRAGGAIGRVLAVENGIDSATFDPATSSLDPSHHPGPGQGPIGEVAVAARNPSLSTFPNRAPACAGGEQHDLPLIVFTGQMDYRPNIDAVTWFARDILPLVRYRHPARFAIVGRAPTAAVRALASDHVTVTGAVDDVRGWLAAANVCVAPLKLARGIQNKVLEAMAMARPVVASADAAQGIDHADTIRVATTAQDFADRICDLLKAPDVAATLGQSARTQVIRRYGWDARLAPLDALLGLPA
;
A
#
# COMPACT_ATOMS: atom_id res chain seq x y z
N MET A 1 -10.44 3.81 28.79
CA MET A 1 -9.24 3.04 28.43
C MET A 1 -8.49 3.86 27.42
N SER A 2 -7.17 4.04 27.53
CA SER A 2 -6.37 4.76 26.53
C SER A 2 -5.23 3.88 26.03
N LEU A 3 -4.67 4.20 24.85
CA LEU A 3 -3.67 3.39 24.15
C LEU A 3 -2.48 4.26 23.74
N LEU A 4 -1.26 3.74 23.89
CA LEU A 4 -0.07 4.31 23.27
C LEU A 4 0.12 3.72 21.87
N PHE A 5 0.17 4.60 20.86
CA PHE A 5 0.60 4.26 19.51
C PHE A 5 2.04 4.75 19.31
N LEU A 6 2.96 3.82 19.24
CA LEU A 6 4.39 4.11 19.09
C LEU A 6 4.81 3.81 17.65
N ALA A 7 5.27 4.81 16.91
CA ALA A 7 5.61 4.65 15.49
C ALA A 7 7.00 5.19 15.16
N HIS A 8 7.69 4.54 14.22
CA HIS A 8 9.02 4.92 13.77
C HIS A 8 9.02 6.20 12.93
N ARG A 9 7.83 6.65 12.47
CA ARG A 9 7.58 7.92 11.78
C ARG A 9 6.13 8.33 11.91
N VAL A 10 5.88 9.63 11.68
CA VAL A 10 4.52 10.17 11.65
C VAL A 10 3.67 9.46 10.58
N PRO A 11 2.49 8.94 10.94
CA PRO A 11 1.62 8.26 9.97
C PRO A 11 0.99 9.14 8.89
N PHE A 12 1.12 10.46 8.98
CA PHE A 12 0.49 11.43 8.09
C PHE A 12 1.54 12.21 7.26
N PRO A 13 1.25 12.60 5.98
CA PRO A 13 0.15 12.09 5.15
C PRO A 13 0.39 10.63 4.75
N PRO A 14 -0.68 9.84 4.47
CA PRO A 14 -0.56 8.43 4.06
C PRO A 14 -0.18 8.29 2.57
N ASP A 15 1.02 8.74 2.22
CA ASP A 15 1.54 8.84 0.85
C ASP A 15 2.44 7.68 0.41
N ARG A 16 2.80 6.78 1.34
CA ARG A 16 3.65 5.61 1.09
C ARG A 16 3.27 4.44 2.00
N GLY A 17 3.66 3.22 1.60
CA GLY A 17 3.12 1.98 2.15
C GLY A 17 3.12 1.85 3.67
N ASP A 18 4.22 2.23 4.33
CA ASP A 18 4.33 2.19 5.80
C ASP A 18 3.46 3.27 6.49
N LYS A 19 3.38 4.49 5.91
CA LYS A 19 2.48 5.54 6.40
C LYS A 19 1.01 5.20 6.15
N ILE A 20 0.66 4.59 5.00
CA ILE A 20 -0.70 4.13 4.71
C ILE A 20 -1.16 3.13 5.76
N ARG A 21 -0.37 2.09 6.02
CA ARG A 21 -0.70 1.08 7.03
C ARG A 21 -0.85 1.69 8.42
N SER A 22 0.16 2.42 8.88
CA SER A 22 0.15 3.01 10.23
C SER A 22 -0.95 4.05 10.41
N PHE A 23 -1.29 4.83 9.38
CA PHE A 23 -2.39 5.79 9.40
C PHE A 23 -3.75 5.12 9.58
N HIS A 24 -4.07 4.10 8.76
CA HIS A 24 -5.34 3.41 8.87
C HIS A 24 -5.49 2.64 10.18
N ILE A 25 -4.41 2.06 10.70
CA ILE A 25 -4.42 1.44 12.03
C ILE A 25 -4.65 2.49 13.11
N LEU A 26 -3.94 3.62 13.06
CA LEU A 26 -4.12 4.72 14.00
C LEU A 26 -5.56 5.23 13.98
N GLN A 27 -6.11 5.48 12.80
CA GLN A 27 -7.50 5.94 12.62
C GLN A 27 -8.51 4.90 13.13
N TYR A 28 -8.28 3.61 12.88
CA TYR A 28 -9.11 2.51 13.38
C TYR A 28 -9.16 2.49 14.91
N LEU A 29 -8.00 2.63 15.55
CA LEU A 29 -7.88 2.63 17.01
C LEU A 29 -8.44 3.91 17.63
N ALA A 30 -8.21 5.08 17.02
CA ALA A 30 -8.71 6.36 17.51
C ALA A 30 -10.25 6.48 17.51
N LYS A 31 -10.92 5.75 16.60
CA LYS A 31 -12.39 5.64 16.62
C LYS A 31 -12.94 4.84 17.81
N ARG A 32 -12.11 4.03 18.48
CA ARG A 32 -12.51 3.06 19.52
C ARG A 32 -12.02 3.42 20.93
N THR A 33 -10.91 4.14 21.01
CA THR A 33 -10.30 4.51 22.29
C THR A 33 -9.45 5.77 22.15
N PRO A 34 -9.25 6.59 23.20
CA PRO A 34 -8.29 7.68 23.17
C PRO A 34 -6.88 7.13 22.89
N VAL A 35 -6.21 7.69 21.87
CA VAL A 35 -4.88 7.25 21.44
C VAL A 35 -3.86 8.37 21.69
N HIS A 36 -2.76 8.02 22.34
CA HIS A 36 -1.58 8.87 22.50
C HIS A 36 -0.55 8.45 21.45
N LEU A 37 -0.25 9.34 20.49
CA LEU A 37 0.76 9.08 19.46
C LEU A 37 2.13 9.56 19.92
N VAL A 38 3.15 8.69 19.84
CA VAL A 38 4.55 9.06 19.98
C VAL A 38 5.31 8.56 18.74
N ALA A 39 5.88 9.48 17.96
CA ALA A 39 6.52 9.14 16.69
C ALA A 39 7.74 10.02 16.39
N PHE A 40 8.59 9.58 15.47
CA PHE A 40 9.66 10.40 14.91
C PHE A 40 9.15 11.18 13.68
N ALA A 41 9.65 12.41 13.53
CA ALA A 41 9.61 13.17 12.29
C ALA A 41 10.77 12.75 11.38
N ASP A 42 10.51 12.53 10.09
CA ASP A 42 11.56 12.31 9.09
C ASP A 42 12.10 13.66 8.56
N ASP A 43 11.21 14.65 8.45
CA ASP A 43 11.54 16.01 7.99
C ASP A 43 10.78 17.09 8.79
N ALA A 44 11.02 18.35 8.44
CA ALA A 44 10.39 19.48 9.14
C ALA A 44 8.86 19.55 8.93
N ALA A 45 8.35 19.06 7.81
CA ALA A 45 6.91 19.08 7.53
C ALA A 45 6.14 18.11 8.45
N ASP A 46 6.78 17.03 8.90
CA ASP A 46 6.19 16.10 9.87
C ASP A 46 5.95 16.72 11.26
N LEU A 47 6.52 17.93 11.55
CA LEU A 47 6.33 18.65 12.81
C LEU A 47 5.11 19.59 12.78
N ASP A 48 4.61 19.94 11.59
CA ASP A 48 3.45 20.82 11.40
C ASP A 48 2.25 20.00 10.89
N LEU A 49 1.59 19.32 11.81
CA LEU A 49 0.47 18.43 11.50
C LEU A 49 -0.85 19.18 11.46
N PRO A 50 -1.71 18.93 10.46
CA PRO A 50 -2.98 19.61 10.35
C PRO A 50 -3.95 19.18 11.47
N PRO A 51 -4.86 20.09 11.92
CA PRO A 51 -5.84 19.80 12.95
C PRO A 51 -6.66 18.54 12.68
N VAL A 52 -7.04 18.28 11.42
CA VAL A 52 -7.79 17.08 11.04
C VAL A 52 -7.08 15.77 11.45
N PHE A 53 -5.75 15.78 11.57
CA PHE A 53 -4.98 14.64 12.06
C PHE A 53 -4.84 14.67 13.59
N THR A 54 -4.50 15.83 14.18
CA THR A 54 -4.26 15.94 15.63
C THR A 54 -5.51 15.82 16.47
N ASP A 55 -6.67 16.30 15.97
CA ASP A 55 -7.95 16.27 16.69
C ASP A 55 -8.50 14.86 16.91
N MET A 56 -8.01 13.86 16.14
CA MET A 56 -8.38 12.47 16.39
C MET A 56 -7.60 11.82 17.55
N LEU A 57 -6.58 12.50 18.10
CA LEU A 57 -5.64 11.96 19.08
C LEU A 57 -5.89 12.56 20.48
N ALA A 58 -5.71 11.75 21.53
CA ALA A 58 -5.71 12.25 22.90
C ALA A 58 -4.47 13.09 23.21
N SER A 59 -3.31 12.72 22.64
CA SER A 59 -2.10 13.53 22.62
C SER A 59 -1.19 13.12 21.48
N CYS A 60 -0.30 14.03 21.08
CA CYS A 60 0.65 13.81 20.01
C CYS A 60 2.02 14.35 20.39
N ALA A 61 3.03 13.46 20.39
CA ALA A 61 4.42 13.82 20.65
C ALA A 61 5.29 13.40 19.45
N ILE A 62 5.68 14.36 18.65
CA ILE A 62 6.52 14.15 17.47
C ILE A 62 7.93 14.65 17.76
N LEU A 63 8.91 13.77 17.55
CA LEU A 63 10.31 14.01 17.90
C LEU A 63 11.19 13.98 16.64
N PRO A 64 12.10 14.95 16.47
CA PRO A 64 12.99 14.94 15.32
C PRO A 64 13.95 13.74 15.36
N ARG A 65 14.17 13.10 14.22
CA ARG A 65 15.18 12.07 14.05
C ARG A 65 16.51 12.68 13.67
N GLY A 66 17.36 12.93 14.68
CA GLY A 66 18.60 13.70 14.51
C GLY A 66 19.86 12.91 14.17
N LYS A 67 19.80 11.54 14.03
CA LYS A 67 20.99 10.74 13.78
C LYS A 67 21.25 10.45 12.31
N SER A 68 22.50 10.73 11.87
CA SER A 68 22.93 10.29 10.53
C SER A 68 23.21 8.77 10.51
N GLN A 69 23.05 8.13 9.35
CA GLN A 69 23.34 6.71 9.18
C GLN A 69 24.80 6.33 9.52
N LYS A 70 25.76 7.21 9.21
CA LYS A 70 27.18 7.00 9.53
C LYS A 70 27.39 6.93 11.05
N ARG A 71 26.80 7.85 11.81
CA ARG A 71 26.88 7.87 13.27
C ARG A 71 26.22 6.63 13.86
N ALA A 72 25.06 6.25 13.37
CA ALA A 72 24.36 5.04 13.79
C ALA A 72 25.20 3.77 13.56
N ALA A 73 25.88 3.67 12.41
CA ALA A 73 26.75 2.53 12.13
C ALA A 73 27.93 2.44 13.08
N VAL A 74 28.60 3.56 13.42
CA VAL A 74 29.68 3.60 14.40
C VAL A 74 29.20 3.20 15.80
N GLU A 75 28.09 3.79 16.25
CA GLU A 75 27.48 3.45 17.56
C GLU A 75 27.07 1.97 17.62
N ALA A 76 26.52 1.41 16.54
CA ALA A 76 26.12 0.02 16.44
C ALA A 76 27.30 -0.95 16.53
N LEU A 77 28.43 -0.61 15.91
CA LEU A 77 29.65 -1.40 15.98
C LEU A 77 30.24 -1.35 17.39
N ALA A 78 30.29 -0.18 18.01
CA ALA A 78 30.83 0.00 19.36
C ALA A 78 29.96 -0.67 20.43
N SER A 79 28.62 -0.66 20.28
CA SER A 79 27.68 -1.22 21.26
C SER A 79 27.27 -2.68 20.99
N GLY A 80 27.68 -3.27 19.89
CA GLY A 80 27.25 -4.60 19.48
C GLY A 80 25.80 -4.70 19.01
N LYS A 81 25.07 -3.58 18.91
CA LYS A 81 23.65 -3.54 18.53
C LYS A 81 23.45 -3.53 17.00
N PRO A 82 22.24 -3.86 16.50
CA PRO A 82 21.88 -3.62 15.10
C PRO A 82 21.99 -2.13 14.73
N VAL A 83 22.40 -1.84 13.50
CA VAL A 83 22.45 -0.47 12.97
C VAL A 83 21.04 0.13 12.91
N SER A 84 20.05 -0.68 12.53
CA SER A 84 18.65 -0.29 12.49
C SER A 84 18.14 0.23 13.83
N LEU A 85 18.51 -0.41 14.95
CA LEU A 85 18.14 0.06 16.29
C LEU A 85 18.93 1.30 16.70
N ALA A 86 20.24 1.34 16.43
CA ALA A 86 21.09 2.48 16.77
C ALA A 86 20.62 3.77 16.03
N ALA A 87 20.14 3.64 14.80
CA ALA A 87 19.62 4.76 14.00
C ALA A 87 18.37 5.41 14.63
N PHE A 88 17.58 4.63 15.36
CA PHE A 88 16.37 5.10 16.03
C PHE A 88 16.56 5.28 17.56
N ALA A 89 17.75 5.09 18.11
CA ALA A 89 17.98 5.29 19.54
C ALA A 89 17.97 6.79 19.92
N SER A 90 17.06 7.17 20.84
CA SER A 90 16.86 8.56 21.30
C SER A 90 16.44 8.60 22.76
N ALA A 91 17.16 9.35 23.59
CA ALA A 91 16.77 9.56 24.98
C ALA A 91 15.47 10.37 25.11
N ALA A 92 15.22 11.31 24.18
CA ALA A 92 13.98 12.07 24.13
C ALA A 92 12.77 11.18 23.84
N MET A 93 12.90 10.21 22.92
CA MET A 93 11.85 9.21 22.63
C MET A 93 11.60 8.34 23.87
N GLN A 94 12.63 7.85 24.52
CA GLN A 94 12.49 7.08 25.76
C GLN A 94 11.73 7.84 26.84
N ALA A 95 12.06 9.14 27.03
CA ALA A 95 11.38 10.00 27.99
C ALA A 95 9.92 10.27 27.61
N ALA A 96 9.63 10.47 26.32
CA ALA A 96 8.26 10.69 25.83
C ALA A 96 7.40 9.44 26.06
N VAL A 97 7.90 8.26 25.73
CA VAL A 97 7.21 6.98 26.00
C VAL A 97 6.98 6.78 27.50
N ALA A 98 8.01 6.96 28.33
CA ALA A 98 7.92 6.81 29.79
C ALA A 98 6.87 7.73 30.43
N ARG A 99 6.65 8.93 29.85
CA ARG A 99 5.63 9.88 30.33
C ARG A 99 4.21 9.39 30.06
N VAL A 100 3.97 8.75 28.92
CA VAL A 100 2.63 8.30 28.50
C VAL A 100 2.27 6.94 29.10
N LEU A 101 3.24 6.04 29.31
CA LEU A 101 3.02 4.67 29.77
C LEU A 101 2.11 4.53 31.00
N PRO A 102 2.19 5.37 32.07
CA PRO A 102 1.31 5.28 33.23
C PRO A 102 -0.18 5.53 32.93
N GLU A 103 -0.47 6.21 31.84
CA GLU A 103 -1.83 6.64 31.48
C GLU A 103 -2.55 5.63 30.57
N VAL A 104 -1.84 4.62 30.06
CA VAL A 104 -2.36 3.72 29.02
C VAL A 104 -2.55 2.30 29.53
N ARG A 105 -3.49 1.60 28.91
CA ARG A 105 -3.83 0.20 29.24
C ARG A 105 -3.31 -0.80 28.19
N ALA A 106 -2.87 -0.33 27.03
CA ALA A 106 -2.27 -1.15 25.99
C ALA A 106 -1.30 -0.32 25.16
N VAL A 107 -0.38 -1.00 24.48
CA VAL A 107 0.58 -0.39 23.55
C VAL A 107 0.44 -1.05 22.17
N TYR A 108 0.29 -0.24 21.14
CA TYR A 108 0.49 -0.65 19.76
C TYR A 108 1.84 -0.11 19.28
N CYS A 109 2.77 -1.00 19.01
CA CYS A 109 4.12 -0.64 18.58
C CYS A 109 4.28 -0.96 17.09
N PHE A 110 4.51 0.08 16.28
CA PHE A 110 4.63 -0.03 14.82
C PHE A 110 6.09 0.06 14.38
N SER A 111 6.56 -0.98 13.69
CA SER A 111 7.91 -1.20 13.19
C SER A 111 8.90 -1.68 14.26
N GLY A 112 9.69 -2.71 13.90
CA GLY A 112 10.62 -3.42 14.80
C GLY A 112 11.60 -2.52 15.54
N GLN A 113 12.06 -1.42 14.92
CA GLN A 113 12.99 -0.46 15.50
C GLN A 113 12.44 0.22 16.77
N MET A 114 11.11 0.34 16.88
CA MET A 114 10.46 1.00 18.02
C MET A 114 10.33 0.10 19.22
N ALA A 115 10.50 -1.21 19.05
CA ALA A 115 10.43 -2.18 20.15
C ALA A 115 11.51 -1.96 21.22
N GLN A 116 12.61 -1.25 20.92
CA GLN A 116 13.63 -0.86 21.90
C GLN A 116 13.11 0.07 23.02
N TYR A 117 11.94 0.70 22.82
CA TYR A 117 11.31 1.60 23.79
C TYR A 117 10.21 0.94 24.62
N LEU A 118 9.88 -0.32 24.32
CA LEU A 118 8.86 -1.07 25.04
C LEU A 118 9.34 -1.35 26.48
N PRO A 119 8.45 -1.20 27.48
CA PRO A 119 8.76 -1.54 28.86
C PRO A 119 9.00 -3.04 29.00
N LEU A 120 9.82 -3.44 29.98
CA LEU A 120 9.99 -4.84 30.33
C LEU A 120 8.75 -5.37 31.06
N ASP A 121 8.20 -4.52 31.93
CA ASP A 121 6.95 -4.76 32.66
C ASP A 121 5.97 -3.64 32.35
N GLY A 122 4.68 -3.95 32.19
CA GLY A 122 3.69 -2.93 31.86
C GLY A 122 2.45 -3.43 31.16
N PRO A 123 1.73 -2.54 30.45
CA PRO A 123 0.52 -2.90 29.73
C PRO A 123 0.82 -3.88 28.59
N PRO A 124 -0.17 -4.69 28.16
CA PRO A 124 -0.02 -5.59 27.02
C PRO A 124 0.39 -4.83 25.76
N VAL A 125 1.30 -5.44 25.00
CA VAL A 125 1.87 -4.87 23.78
C VAL A 125 1.44 -5.71 22.57
N VAL A 126 0.93 -5.05 21.55
CA VAL A 126 0.81 -5.60 20.19
C VAL A 126 1.94 -5.01 19.36
N MET A 127 2.84 -5.87 18.88
CA MET A 127 3.98 -5.48 18.06
C MET A 127 3.68 -5.73 16.59
N ASP A 128 3.62 -4.69 15.79
CA ASP A 128 3.51 -4.79 14.32
C ASP A 128 4.90 -4.63 13.70
N PHE A 129 5.51 -5.76 13.36
CA PHE A 129 6.80 -5.76 12.67
C PHE A 129 6.67 -5.33 11.21
N VAL A 130 5.48 -5.47 10.61
CA VAL A 130 5.17 -5.28 9.19
C VAL A 130 5.75 -6.42 8.34
N ASP A 131 7.08 -6.51 8.28
CA ASP A 131 7.86 -7.53 7.56
C ASP A 131 8.94 -8.12 8.48
N VAL A 132 9.57 -9.22 8.08
CA VAL A 132 10.74 -9.79 8.76
C VAL A 132 12.00 -9.07 8.26
N ASP A 133 12.39 -7.97 8.94
CA ASP A 133 13.51 -7.14 8.52
C ASP A 133 14.84 -7.93 8.52
N SER A 134 15.03 -8.83 9.49
CA SER A 134 16.22 -9.70 9.52
C SER A 134 16.36 -10.57 8.26
N ALA A 135 15.24 -11.06 7.71
CA ALA A 135 15.24 -11.82 6.47
C ALA A 135 15.56 -10.95 5.25
N LYS A 136 15.09 -9.70 5.22
CA LYS A 136 15.46 -8.73 4.17
C LYS A 136 16.97 -8.49 4.14
N PHE A 137 17.58 -8.26 5.32
CA PHE A 137 19.04 -8.09 5.40
C PHE A 137 19.80 -9.36 5.02
N ALA A 138 19.27 -10.54 5.32
CA ALA A 138 19.84 -11.80 4.86
C ALA A 138 19.85 -11.89 3.33
N GLY A 139 18.73 -11.56 2.68
CA GLY A 139 18.64 -11.47 1.21
C GLY A 139 19.61 -10.44 0.62
N PHE A 140 19.72 -9.24 1.19
CA PHE A 140 20.69 -8.24 0.76
C PHE A 140 22.13 -8.71 0.90
N ALA A 141 22.43 -9.57 1.89
CA ALA A 141 23.76 -10.13 2.08
C ALA A 141 24.14 -11.12 0.96
N ASP A 142 23.18 -11.78 0.34
CA ASP A 142 23.45 -12.73 -0.76
C ASP A 142 23.89 -11.99 -2.03
N ASP A 143 23.34 -10.80 -2.28
CA ASP A 143 23.67 -9.94 -3.42
C ASP A 143 24.93 -9.08 -3.16
N ALA A 144 25.30 -8.84 -1.90
CA ALA A 144 26.39 -7.98 -1.50
C ALA A 144 27.75 -8.71 -1.56
N ARG A 145 28.86 -7.94 -1.65
CA ARG A 145 30.23 -8.45 -1.65
C ARG A 145 31.10 -7.74 -0.61
N GLY A 146 32.18 -8.40 -0.20
CA GLY A 146 33.19 -7.84 0.69
C GLY A 146 32.64 -7.34 2.03
N PRO A 147 33.10 -6.18 2.53
CA PRO A 147 32.69 -5.66 3.85
C PRO A 147 31.19 -5.43 3.98
N MET A 148 30.50 -5.08 2.88
CA MET A 148 29.05 -4.87 2.87
C MET A 148 28.30 -6.16 3.15
N ARG A 149 28.73 -7.29 2.55
CA ARG A 149 28.16 -8.62 2.82
C ARG A 149 28.27 -8.98 4.31
N TRP A 150 29.44 -8.73 4.91
CA TRP A 150 29.65 -8.96 6.33
C TRP A 150 28.71 -8.10 7.18
N MET A 151 28.57 -6.81 6.85
CA MET A 151 27.69 -5.89 7.56
C MET A 151 26.21 -6.35 7.47
N MET A 152 25.72 -6.75 6.30
CA MET A 152 24.35 -7.23 6.11
C MET A 152 24.09 -8.53 6.88
N ARG A 153 25.05 -9.47 6.88
CA ARG A 153 24.94 -10.71 7.68
C ARG A 153 24.94 -10.45 9.17
N ARG A 154 25.77 -9.50 9.63
CA ARG A 154 25.78 -9.08 11.03
C ARG A 154 24.43 -8.48 11.41
N GLU A 155 23.91 -7.58 10.59
CA GLU A 155 22.61 -6.95 10.82
C GLU A 155 21.48 -7.99 10.87
N ALA A 156 21.39 -8.88 9.87
CA ALA A 156 20.41 -9.95 9.82
C ALA A 156 20.42 -10.81 11.10
N ARG A 157 21.61 -11.21 11.55
CA ARG A 157 21.78 -12.04 12.77
C ARG A 157 21.33 -11.32 14.04
N LEU A 158 21.78 -10.07 14.23
CA LEU A 158 21.52 -9.31 15.45
C LEU A 158 20.04 -8.87 15.51
N LEU A 159 19.51 -8.44 14.38
CA LEU A 159 18.11 -8.03 14.28
C LEU A 159 17.17 -9.22 14.47
N GLY A 160 17.47 -10.37 13.86
CA GLY A 160 16.67 -11.59 14.06
C GLY A 160 16.68 -12.11 15.50
N ALA A 161 17.80 -11.95 16.23
CA ALA A 161 17.83 -12.25 17.65
C ALA A 161 16.91 -11.30 18.45
N PHE A 162 16.98 -10.00 18.16
CA PHE A 162 16.14 -8.98 18.79
C PHE A 162 14.65 -9.16 18.47
N GLU A 163 14.30 -9.42 17.22
CA GLU A 163 12.91 -9.67 16.79
C GLU A 163 12.31 -10.86 17.55
N ARG A 164 13.05 -11.96 17.70
CA ARG A 164 12.58 -13.12 18.46
C ARG A 164 12.47 -12.86 19.95
N GLU A 165 13.41 -12.12 20.54
CA GLU A 165 13.35 -11.69 21.94
C GLU A 165 12.07 -10.87 22.18
N VAL A 166 11.81 -9.88 21.33
CA VAL A 166 10.59 -9.05 21.41
C VAL A 166 9.34 -9.91 21.29
N ALA A 167 9.28 -10.82 20.30
CA ALA A 167 8.13 -11.69 20.09
C ALA A 167 7.81 -12.57 21.31
N GLY A 168 8.83 -12.98 22.05
CA GLY A 168 8.67 -13.78 23.27
C GLY A 168 8.06 -13.04 24.47
N ARG A 169 8.03 -11.69 24.44
CA ARG A 169 7.56 -10.87 25.58
C ARG A 169 6.34 -10.01 25.25
N VAL A 170 5.90 -9.93 23.99
CA VAL A 170 4.70 -9.18 23.60
C VAL A 170 3.48 -10.08 23.54
N SER A 171 2.29 -9.49 23.64
CA SER A 171 1.03 -10.21 23.58
C SER A 171 0.74 -10.81 22.20
N ALA A 172 1.18 -10.12 21.14
CA ALA A 172 1.12 -10.61 19.76
C ALA A 172 2.13 -9.89 18.88
N SER A 173 2.67 -10.62 17.92
CA SER A 173 3.54 -10.13 16.82
C SER A 173 2.74 -10.17 15.52
N LEU A 174 2.62 -9.04 14.83
CA LEU A 174 1.86 -8.89 13.59
C LEU A 174 2.78 -8.73 12.40
N PHE A 175 2.35 -9.28 11.27
CA PHE A 175 3.01 -9.17 9.96
C PHE A 175 1.99 -8.83 8.88
N VAL A 176 2.46 -8.18 7.82
CA VAL A 176 1.60 -7.70 6.71
C VAL A 176 1.02 -8.82 5.85
N SER A 177 1.55 -10.04 5.95
CA SER A 177 1.08 -11.20 5.20
C SER A 177 1.33 -12.51 5.94
N GLU A 178 0.58 -13.55 5.58
CA GLU A 178 0.81 -14.90 6.11
C GLU A 178 2.19 -15.46 5.69
N ALA A 179 2.71 -15.05 4.54
CA ALA A 179 4.05 -15.45 4.10
C ALA A 179 5.13 -14.92 5.06
N GLU A 180 5.04 -13.64 5.47
CA GLU A 180 5.96 -13.05 6.46
C GLU A 180 5.79 -13.70 7.84
N ALA A 181 4.55 -13.90 8.28
CA ALA A 181 4.27 -14.56 9.56
C ALA A 181 4.81 -16.00 9.59
N ALA A 182 4.64 -16.76 8.50
CA ALA A 182 5.17 -18.12 8.36
C ALA A 182 6.71 -18.14 8.35
N LEU A 183 7.32 -17.19 7.62
CA LEU A 183 8.79 -17.02 7.59
C LEU A 183 9.34 -16.76 9.00
N PHE A 184 8.68 -15.90 9.75
CA PHE A 184 9.09 -15.55 11.11
C PHE A 184 8.95 -16.74 12.08
N ARG A 185 7.83 -17.49 12.01
CA ARG A 185 7.64 -18.73 12.79
C ARG A 185 8.71 -19.78 12.46
N ALA A 186 9.01 -19.97 11.16
CA ALA A 186 10.05 -20.88 10.71
C ALA A 186 11.45 -20.46 11.20
N GLY A 187 11.68 -19.15 11.42
CA GLY A 187 12.89 -18.60 12.04
C GLY A 187 13.03 -18.85 13.54
N GLY A 188 12.14 -19.65 14.16
CA GLY A 188 12.18 -20.03 15.58
C GLY A 188 11.58 -18.99 16.53
N ALA A 189 10.69 -18.13 16.04
CA ALA A 189 9.96 -17.20 16.88
C ALA A 189 8.98 -17.93 17.81
N ILE A 190 8.91 -17.48 19.06
CA ILE A 190 7.95 -17.94 20.07
C ILE A 190 6.89 -16.88 20.30
N GLY A 191 5.74 -17.28 20.85
CA GLY A 191 4.63 -16.37 21.13
C GLY A 191 3.56 -16.37 20.01
N ARG A 192 2.61 -15.43 20.13
CA ARG A 192 1.47 -15.33 19.21
C ARG A 192 1.87 -14.53 17.97
N VAL A 193 2.07 -15.21 16.84
CA VAL A 193 2.44 -14.61 15.56
C VAL A 193 1.25 -14.69 14.61
N LEU A 194 0.79 -13.54 14.10
CA LEU A 194 -0.40 -13.40 13.27
C LEU A 194 -0.11 -12.57 12.01
N ALA A 195 -0.82 -12.88 10.94
CA ALA A 195 -0.93 -12.00 9.79
C ALA A 195 -2.13 -11.06 9.96
N VAL A 196 -1.87 -9.76 9.83
CA VAL A 196 -2.90 -8.71 9.71
C VAL A 196 -2.58 -7.92 8.45
N GLU A 197 -3.24 -8.30 7.37
CA GLU A 197 -2.96 -7.77 6.04
C GLU A 197 -3.44 -6.33 5.90
N ASN A 198 -2.90 -5.61 4.91
CA ASN A 198 -3.37 -4.29 4.57
C ASN A 198 -4.81 -4.35 4.03
N GLY A 199 -5.58 -3.33 4.37
CA GLY A 199 -6.90 -3.11 3.80
C GLY A 199 -6.84 -2.31 2.49
N ILE A 200 -7.99 -2.25 1.81
CA ILE A 200 -8.25 -1.27 0.76
C ILE A 200 -8.97 -0.07 1.36
N ASP A 201 -8.57 1.14 0.96
CA ASP A 201 -9.27 2.37 1.31
C ASP A 201 -10.51 2.53 0.43
N SER A 202 -11.62 1.93 0.87
CA SER A 202 -12.89 1.96 0.16
C SER A 202 -13.57 3.34 0.17
N ALA A 203 -13.13 4.26 1.01
CA ALA A 203 -13.60 5.65 1.00
C ALA A 203 -12.88 6.45 -0.08
N THR A 204 -11.58 6.25 -0.23
CA THR A 204 -10.79 6.83 -1.32
C THR A 204 -11.19 6.21 -2.67
N PHE A 205 -11.33 4.87 -2.75
CA PHE A 205 -11.80 4.17 -3.94
C PHE A 205 -13.33 4.02 -3.92
N ASP A 206 -14.03 5.17 -3.98
CA ASP A 206 -15.49 5.22 -4.04
C ASP A 206 -15.95 5.79 -5.39
N PRO A 207 -16.72 5.04 -6.18
CA PRO A 207 -17.26 5.52 -7.46
C PRO A 207 -18.13 6.77 -7.30
N ALA A 208 -18.78 6.99 -6.14
CA ALA A 208 -19.61 8.16 -5.87
C ALA A 208 -18.79 9.45 -5.64
N THR A 209 -17.54 9.33 -5.16
CA THR A 209 -16.67 10.50 -4.91
C THR A 209 -15.78 10.85 -6.11
N SER A 210 -15.73 9.98 -7.12
CA SER A 210 -14.98 10.20 -8.36
C SER A 210 -15.80 11.08 -9.30
N SER A 211 -15.83 12.37 -9.05
CA SER A 211 -16.48 13.38 -9.92
C SER A 211 -15.61 13.67 -11.16
N LEU A 212 -15.35 12.67 -11.98
CA LEU A 212 -14.85 12.89 -13.32
C LEU A 212 -16.04 12.76 -14.28
N ASP A 213 -16.36 13.86 -14.90
CA ASP A 213 -17.22 13.89 -16.09
C ASP A 213 -16.71 12.82 -17.07
N PRO A 214 -17.53 11.83 -17.45
CA PRO A 214 -17.13 10.79 -18.41
C PRO A 214 -16.63 11.34 -19.75
N SER A 215 -16.89 12.60 -20.05
CA SER A 215 -16.43 13.31 -21.26
C SER A 215 -14.98 13.85 -21.14
N HIS A 216 -14.37 13.83 -19.92
CA HIS A 216 -12.99 14.28 -19.70
C HIS A 216 -12.05 13.10 -19.47
N HIS A 217 -11.60 12.47 -20.53
CA HIS A 217 -10.45 11.57 -20.47
C HIS A 217 -9.17 12.41 -20.31
N PRO A 218 -8.35 12.17 -19.28
CA PRO A 218 -7.06 12.83 -19.19
C PRO A 218 -6.19 12.41 -20.38
N GLY A 219 -5.78 13.39 -21.20
CA GLY A 219 -4.90 13.18 -22.34
C GLY A 219 -3.51 12.69 -21.91
N PRO A 220 -2.68 12.16 -22.83
CA PRO A 220 -1.31 11.72 -22.52
C PRO A 220 -0.48 12.91 -22.06
N GLY A 221 0.18 12.76 -20.90
CA GLY A 221 1.07 13.76 -20.34
C GLY A 221 2.22 14.08 -21.28
N GLN A 222 2.45 15.35 -21.54
CA GLN A 222 3.65 15.84 -22.25
C GLN A 222 4.86 15.59 -21.36
N GLY A 223 5.97 15.16 -21.97
CA GLY A 223 7.25 14.86 -21.34
C GLY A 223 7.88 16.04 -20.57
N PRO A 224 9.00 15.83 -19.89
CA PRO A 224 9.50 16.70 -18.84
C PRO A 224 9.95 18.05 -19.39
N ILE A 225 9.34 19.12 -18.90
CA ILE A 225 9.88 20.47 -18.99
C ILE A 225 10.37 20.87 -17.58
N GLY A 226 11.66 21.06 -17.45
CA GLY A 226 12.40 21.97 -16.58
C GLY A 226 12.00 22.04 -15.10
N GLU A 227 13.02 21.88 -14.26
CA GLU A 227 13.04 22.31 -12.87
C GLU A 227 12.32 23.62 -12.64
N VAL A 228 11.30 23.63 -11.79
CA VAL A 228 10.81 24.85 -11.15
C VAL A 228 10.56 24.61 -9.68
N ALA A 229 11.10 25.54 -8.93
CA ALA A 229 11.20 25.65 -7.50
C ALA A 229 9.95 25.26 -6.68
N VAL A 230 10.23 24.58 -5.56
CA VAL A 230 9.35 24.34 -4.43
C VAL A 230 8.85 25.67 -3.86
N ALA A 231 7.53 25.88 -3.91
CA ALA A 231 6.86 26.87 -3.08
C ALA A 231 5.70 26.17 -2.37
N ALA A 232 5.88 26.01 -1.06
CA ALA A 232 4.85 25.52 -0.16
C ALA A 232 3.63 26.44 -0.17
N ARG A 233 2.46 25.89 -0.50
CA ARG A 233 1.16 26.47 -0.09
C ARG A 233 0.15 25.34 0.13
N ASN A 234 -0.40 25.32 1.34
CA ASN A 234 -1.57 24.54 1.74
C ASN A 234 -2.74 24.82 0.80
N PRO A 235 -3.50 23.80 0.38
CA PRO A 235 -4.87 24.01 -0.06
C PRO A 235 -5.86 23.38 0.91
N SER A 236 -6.67 24.25 1.53
CA SER A 236 -7.99 23.94 2.03
C SER A 236 -8.82 23.21 0.97
N LEU A 237 -9.63 22.25 1.42
CA LEU A 237 -10.64 21.55 0.65
C LEU A 237 -11.57 22.53 -0.10
N SER A 238 -11.22 22.91 -1.32
CA SER A 238 -12.14 23.52 -2.27
C SER A 238 -11.54 23.48 -3.68
N THR A 239 -12.22 22.79 -4.58
CA THR A 239 -12.22 22.93 -6.04
C THR A 239 -10.87 23.10 -6.72
N PHE A 240 -10.30 21.97 -7.18
CA PHE A 240 -9.26 22.00 -8.20
C PHE A 240 -9.90 22.12 -9.61
N PRO A 241 -9.52 23.12 -10.43
CA PRO A 241 -9.86 23.12 -11.82
C PRO A 241 -8.91 22.17 -12.56
N ASN A 242 -9.38 20.95 -12.83
CA ASN A 242 -8.69 20.01 -13.69
C ASN A 242 -8.95 20.40 -15.16
N ARG A 243 -8.06 21.18 -15.75
CA ARG A 243 -8.10 21.52 -17.17
C ARG A 243 -7.04 20.70 -17.90
N ALA A 244 -7.44 19.54 -18.41
CA ALA A 244 -6.64 18.79 -19.37
C ALA A 244 -6.75 19.44 -20.77
N PRO A 245 -5.69 19.45 -21.60
CA PRO A 245 -5.76 19.97 -22.95
C PRO A 245 -6.68 19.08 -23.82
N ALA A 246 -7.60 19.69 -24.54
CA ALA A 246 -8.49 19.03 -25.48
C ALA A 246 -7.66 18.43 -26.65
N CYS A 247 -7.74 17.11 -26.82
CA CYS A 247 -7.24 16.44 -28.01
C CYS A 247 -8.31 16.49 -29.11
N ALA A 248 -7.94 16.97 -30.28
CA ALA A 248 -8.78 16.97 -31.47
C ALA A 248 -9.00 15.52 -31.97
N GLY A 249 -10.26 15.04 -31.95
CA GLY A 249 -10.62 13.73 -32.48
C GLY A 249 -11.92 13.20 -31.85
N GLY A 250 -13.06 13.69 -32.32
CA GLY A 250 -14.38 13.45 -31.70
C GLY A 250 -14.93 12.01 -31.75
N GLU A 251 -14.40 11.10 -32.57
CA GLU A 251 -14.96 9.73 -32.71
C GLU A 251 -14.28 8.64 -31.87
N GLN A 252 -13.10 8.89 -31.30
CA GLN A 252 -12.38 7.90 -30.50
C GLN A 252 -12.77 7.88 -29.03
N HIS A 253 -13.45 8.89 -28.52
CA HIS A 253 -13.83 9.02 -27.12
C HIS A 253 -15.00 8.11 -26.69
N ASP A 254 -15.85 7.70 -27.62
CA ASP A 254 -17.03 6.87 -27.34
C ASP A 254 -16.73 5.35 -27.27
N LEU A 255 -15.51 4.92 -27.62
CA LEU A 255 -15.17 3.50 -27.60
C LEU A 255 -15.00 2.98 -26.16
N PRO A 256 -15.50 1.77 -25.86
CA PRO A 256 -15.30 1.12 -24.58
C PRO A 256 -13.83 1.11 -24.16
N LEU A 257 -13.60 1.51 -22.91
CA LEU A 257 -12.26 1.62 -22.31
C LEU A 257 -11.93 0.41 -21.43
N ILE A 258 -10.84 -0.25 -21.77
CA ILE A 258 -10.23 -1.31 -20.97
C ILE A 258 -9.02 -0.72 -20.24
N VAL A 259 -8.90 -0.95 -18.92
CA VAL A 259 -7.84 -0.32 -18.10
C VAL A 259 -6.99 -1.35 -17.39
N PHE A 260 -5.68 -1.13 -17.44
CA PHE A 260 -4.70 -1.78 -16.57
C PHE A 260 -3.96 -0.72 -15.75
N THR A 261 -3.85 -0.93 -14.43
CA THR A 261 -3.12 -0.02 -13.54
C THR A 261 -1.87 -0.67 -12.95
N GLY A 262 -0.79 0.11 -12.77
CA GLY A 262 0.41 -0.40 -12.09
C GLY A 262 1.68 0.37 -12.41
N GLN A 263 2.77 0.00 -11.74
CA GLN A 263 4.10 0.54 -11.98
C GLN A 263 4.71 -0.13 -13.22
N MET A 264 5.11 0.65 -14.24
CA MET A 264 5.45 0.16 -15.57
C MET A 264 6.95 -0.11 -15.80
N ASP A 265 7.77 -0.08 -14.74
CA ASP A 265 9.13 -0.62 -14.67
C ASP A 265 9.21 -1.96 -13.91
N TYR A 266 8.09 -2.42 -13.36
CA TYR A 266 8.00 -3.73 -12.70
C TYR A 266 7.72 -4.83 -13.74
N ARG A 267 8.63 -5.81 -13.82
CA ARG A 267 8.65 -6.85 -14.88
C ARG A 267 7.31 -7.57 -15.09
N PRO A 268 6.60 -8.06 -14.05
CA PRO A 268 5.30 -8.71 -14.25
C PRO A 268 4.25 -7.81 -14.89
N ASN A 269 4.27 -6.48 -14.60
CA ASN A 269 3.36 -5.54 -15.23
C ASN A 269 3.72 -5.30 -16.71
N ILE A 270 5.03 -5.18 -17.02
CA ILE A 270 5.51 -5.03 -18.41
C ILE A 270 5.05 -6.23 -19.25
N ASP A 271 5.26 -7.45 -18.74
CA ASP A 271 4.89 -8.67 -19.43
C ASP A 271 3.37 -8.78 -19.61
N ALA A 272 2.57 -8.38 -18.61
CA ALA A 272 1.12 -8.36 -18.64
C ALA A 272 0.56 -7.41 -19.71
N VAL A 273 1.00 -6.13 -19.70
CA VAL A 273 0.50 -5.14 -20.66
C VAL A 273 0.96 -5.44 -22.08
N THR A 274 2.16 -6.03 -22.23
CA THR A 274 2.67 -6.45 -23.54
C THR A 274 1.83 -7.59 -24.09
N TRP A 275 1.57 -8.61 -23.30
CA TRP A 275 0.71 -9.72 -23.67
C TRP A 275 -0.71 -9.25 -24.00
N PHE A 276 -1.27 -8.38 -23.17
CA PHE A 276 -2.61 -7.84 -23.44
C PHE A 276 -2.67 -7.08 -24.77
N ALA A 277 -1.76 -6.15 -24.98
CA ALA A 277 -1.77 -5.29 -26.17
C ALA A 277 -1.52 -6.07 -27.47
N ARG A 278 -0.67 -7.12 -27.43
CA ARG A 278 -0.28 -7.87 -28.63
C ARG A 278 -1.17 -9.06 -28.96
N ASP A 279 -1.64 -9.76 -27.92
CA ASP A 279 -2.30 -11.06 -28.13
C ASP A 279 -3.79 -11.01 -27.76
N ILE A 280 -4.21 -10.23 -26.74
CA ILE A 280 -5.60 -10.19 -26.26
C ILE A 280 -6.39 -9.10 -26.95
N LEU A 281 -5.87 -7.86 -26.97
CA LEU A 281 -6.60 -6.72 -27.53
C LEU A 281 -7.02 -6.91 -29.01
N PRO A 282 -6.19 -7.47 -29.90
CA PRO A 282 -6.62 -7.76 -31.27
C PRO A 282 -7.83 -8.71 -31.35
N LEU A 283 -7.91 -9.72 -30.48
CA LEU A 283 -9.05 -10.65 -30.43
C LEU A 283 -10.32 -9.96 -29.91
N VAL A 284 -10.19 -9.06 -28.93
CA VAL A 284 -11.31 -8.22 -28.48
C VAL A 284 -11.78 -7.32 -29.62
N ARG A 285 -10.85 -6.62 -30.27
CA ARG A 285 -11.17 -5.63 -31.31
C ARG A 285 -11.74 -6.23 -32.59
N TYR A 286 -11.42 -7.48 -32.87
CA TYR A 286 -12.06 -8.19 -33.97
C TYR A 286 -13.59 -8.33 -33.78
N ARG A 287 -14.05 -8.35 -32.51
CA ARG A 287 -15.46 -8.56 -32.13
C ARG A 287 -16.16 -7.31 -31.65
N HIS A 288 -15.42 -6.42 -30.98
CA HIS A 288 -15.90 -5.16 -30.40
C HIS A 288 -14.84 -4.07 -30.53
N PRO A 289 -15.16 -2.90 -31.08
CA PRO A 289 -14.25 -1.76 -31.02
C PRO A 289 -14.01 -1.40 -29.54
N ALA A 290 -12.72 -1.30 -29.15
CA ALA A 290 -12.33 -0.98 -27.79
C ALA A 290 -10.97 -0.29 -27.75
N ARG A 291 -10.71 0.48 -26.69
CA ARG A 291 -9.43 1.12 -26.39
C ARG A 291 -8.82 0.46 -25.14
N PHE A 292 -7.49 0.49 -25.05
CA PHE A 292 -6.76 0.01 -23.91
C PHE A 292 -5.92 1.13 -23.31
N ALA A 293 -6.05 1.38 -22.01
CA ALA A 293 -5.21 2.31 -21.27
C ALA A 293 -4.27 1.57 -20.30
N ILE A 294 -2.98 1.83 -20.46
CA ILE A 294 -1.90 1.40 -19.58
C ILE A 294 -1.59 2.57 -18.66
N VAL A 295 -2.10 2.52 -17.44
CA VAL A 295 -2.07 3.62 -16.48
C VAL A 295 -1.03 3.36 -15.39
N GLY A 296 -0.01 4.24 -15.30
CA GLY A 296 0.95 4.17 -14.21
C GLY A 296 2.33 4.69 -14.52
N ARG A 297 3.08 4.94 -13.44
CA ARG A 297 4.39 5.59 -13.48
C ARG A 297 5.49 4.74 -14.09
N ALA A 298 6.56 5.42 -14.51
CA ALA A 298 7.84 4.84 -14.96
C ALA A 298 7.71 3.84 -16.13
N PRO A 299 6.96 4.17 -17.24
CA PRO A 299 6.89 3.26 -18.38
C PRO A 299 8.26 3.11 -19.03
N THR A 300 8.69 1.85 -19.23
CA THR A 300 9.90 1.52 -19.98
C THR A 300 9.74 1.85 -21.45
N ALA A 301 10.85 1.88 -22.22
CA ALA A 301 10.81 2.06 -23.67
C ALA A 301 9.92 0.99 -24.34
N ALA A 302 9.98 -0.26 -23.87
CA ALA A 302 9.15 -1.35 -24.38
C ALA A 302 7.65 -1.12 -24.14
N VAL A 303 7.26 -0.57 -22.99
CA VAL A 303 5.85 -0.23 -22.70
C VAL A 303 5.41 0.98 -23.52
N ARG A 304 6.25 2.01 -23.62
CA ARG A 304 5.95 3.19 -24.48
C ARG A 304 5.74 2.81 -25.95
N ALA A 305 6.49 1.84 -26.44
CA ALA A 305 6.36 1.35 -27.83
C ALA A 305 5.05 0.57 -28.09
N LEU A 306 4.23 0.28 -27.07
CA LEU A 306 2.89 -0.29 -27.26
C LEU A 306 1.84 0.76 -27.62
N ALA A 307 2.15 2.04 -27.45
CA ALA A 307 1.22 3.14 -27.80
C ALA A 307 0.82 3.08 -29.26
N SER A 308 -0.46 3.24 -29.54
CA SER A 308 -1.07 3.25 -30.86
C SER A 308 -2.41 4.01 -30.82
N ASP A 309 -3.13 4.09 -31.93
CA ASP A 309 -4.46 4.70 -31.98
C ASP A 309 -5.44 4.08 -30.98
N HIS A 310 -5.17 2.86 -30.52
CA HIS A 310 -6.05 2.10 -29.64
C HIS A 310 -5.43 1.75 -28.29
N VAL A 311 -4.15 2.10 -28.08
CA VAL A 311 -3.42 1.85 -26.83
C VAL A 311 -2.83 3.15 -26.32
N THR A 312 -3.30 3.60 -25.17
CA THR A 312 -2.79 4.78 -24.48
C THR A 312 -1.84 4.36 -23.37
N VAL A 313 -0.64 4.95 -23.32
CA VAL A 313 0.32 4.80 -22.23
C VAL A 313 0.44 6.13 -21.51
N THR A 314 -0.11 6.23 -20.29
CA THR A 314 -0.27 7.53 -19.61
C THR A 314 1.00 8.05 -18.98
N GLY A 315 1.89 7.15 -18.51
CA GLY A 315 2.91 7.54 -17.53
C GLY A 315 2.31 7.75 -16.14
N ALA A 316 2.98 8.55 -15.32
CA ALA A 316 2.46 8.92 -14.01
C ALA A 316 1.19 9.77 -14.16
N VAL A 317 0.19 9.45 -13.36
CA VAL A 317 -1.06 10.22 -13.24
C VAL A 317 -1.22 10.68 -11.80
N ASP A 318 -1.84 11.84 -11.60
CA ASP A 318 -2.09 12.37 -10.25
C ASP A 318 -3.14 11.53 -9.50
N ASP A 319 -4.13 11.01 -10.24
CA ASP A 319 -5.19 10.20 -9.69
C ASP A 319 -5.57 9.03 -10.64
N VAL A 320 -5.39 7.82 -10.16
CA VAL A 320 -5.75 6.60 -10.88
C VAL A 320 -7.26 6.34 -10.89
N ARG A 321 -7.99 6.90 -9.91
CA ARG A 321 -9.43 6.65 -9.72
C ARG A 321 -10.25 7.10 -10.90
N GLY A 322 -9.86 8.20 -11.54
CA GLY A 322 -10.52 8.68 -12.74
C GLY A 322 -10.45 7.69 -13.90
N TRP A 323 -9.33 7.06 -14.09
CA TRP A 323 -9.17 6.02 -15.10
C TRP A 323 -9.98 4.77 -14.77
N LEU A 324 -10.00 4.38 -13.49
CA LEU A 324 -10.84 3.27 -13.05
C LEU A 324 -12.32 3.59 -13.18
N ALA A 325 -12.77 4.81 -12.82
CA ALA A 325 -14.15 5.23 -12.96
C ALA A 325 -14.63 5.25 -14.42
N ALA A 326 -13.75 5.60 -15.35
CA ALA A 326 -14.04 5.62 -16.79
C ALA A 326 -13.97 4.22 -17.43
N ALA A 327 -13.40 3.22 -16.75
CA ALA A 327 -13.23 1.90 -17.32
C ALA A 327 -14.55 1.16 -17.51
N ASN A 328 -14.78 0.58 -18.69
CA ASN A 328 -15.84 -0.38 -18.92
C ASN A 328 -15.43 -1.78 -18.37
N VAL A 329 -14.14 -2.11 -18.46
CA VAL A 329 -13.56 -3.35 -17.89
C VAL A 329 -12.15 -3.04 -17.39
N CYS A 330 -11.84 -3.48 -16.17
CA CYS A 330 -10.47 -3.50 -15.67
C CYS A 330 -9.85 -4.88 -15.90
N VAL A 331 -8.55 -4.91 -16.25
CA VAL A 331 -7.87 -6.17 -16.55
C VAL A 331 -6.61 -6.35 -15.73
N ALA A 332 -6.32 -7.60 -15.33
CA ALA A 332 -5.10 -7.99 -14.64
C ALA A 332 -4.52 -9.29 -15.26
N PRO A 333 -3.96 -9.24 -16.49
CA PRO A 333 -3.47 -10.40 -17.21
C PRO A 333 -2.03 -10.77 -16.80
N LEU A 334 -1.78 -10.90 -15.48
CA LEU A 334 -0.47 -11.22 -14.94
C LEU A 334 -0.14 -12.70 -15.17
N LYS A 335 0.99 -13.00 -15.79
CA LYS A 335 1.51 -14.37 -15.96
C LYS A 335 2.26 -14.89 -14.75
N LEU A 336 2.64 -13.98 -13.87
CA LEU A 336 3.28 -14.25 -12.59
C LEU A 336 2.84 -13.18 -11.61
N ALA A 337 2.20 -13.59 -10.52
CA ALA A 337 1.82 -12.71 -9.43
C ALA A 337 2.19 -13.37 -8.09
N ARG A 338 2.62 -12.57 -7.13
CA ARG A 338 2.84 -12.99 -5.75
C ARG A 338 2.03 -12.10 -4.82
N GLY A 339 1.33 -12.72 -3.89
CA GLY A 339 0.48 -12.00 -2.94
C GLY A 339 -0.74 -11.33 -3.59
N ILE A 340 -1.48 -10.61 -2.76
CA ILE A 340 -2.71 -9.92 -3.15
C ILE A 340 -2.39 -8.79 -4.12
N GLN A 341 -3.11 -8.74 -5.24
CA GLN A 341 -2.94 -7.72 -6.28
C GLN A 341 -3.83 -6.51 -6.00
N ASN A 342 -3.26 -5.44 -5.45
CA ASN A 342 -3.99 -4.21 -5.09
C ASN A 342 -4.80 -3.65 -6.27
N LYS A 343 -4.27 -3.69 -7.50
CA LYS A 343 -5.00 -3.24 -8.70
C LYS A 343 -6.34 -3.94 -8.92
N VAL A 344 -6.45 -5.24 -8.52
CA VAL A 344 -7.71 -5.99 -8.58
C VAL A 344 -8.65 -5.47 -7.49
N LEU A 345 -8.16 -5.31 -6.26
CA LEU A 345 -8.95 -4.78 -5.14
C LEU A 345 -9.41 -3.33 -5.40
N GLU A 346 -8.56 -2.48 -5.97
CA GLU A 346 -8.87 -1.09 -6.33
C GLU A 346 -9.97 -1.03 -7.40
N ALA A 347 -9.88 -1.86 -8.44
CA ALA A 347 -10.91 -1.95 -9.48
C ALA A 347 -12.24 -2.48 -8.92
N MET A 348 -12.20 -3.51 -8.04
CA MET A 348 -13.38 -4.00 -7.32
C MET A 348 -13.99 -2.92 -6.43
N ALA A 349 -13.16 -2.15 -5.69
CA ALA A 349 -13.62 -1.06 -4.84
C ALA A 349 -14.31 0.06 -5.64
N MET A 350 -13.83 0.33 -6.85
CA MET A 350 -14.44 1.27 -7.80
C MET A 350 -15.68 0.71 -8.52
N ALA A 351 -16.21 -0.43 -8.06
CA ALA A 351 -17.35 -1.11 -8.66
C ALA A 351 -17.16 -1.40 -10.17
N ARG A 352 -15.93 -1.67 -10.61
CA ARG A 352 -15.64 -2.01 -12.00
C ARG A 352 -15.62 -3.52 -12.20
N PRO A 353 -16.16 -4.02 -13.32
CA PRO A 353 -16.00 -5.42 -13.68
C PRO A 353 -14.52 -5.71 -13.94
N VAL A 354 -14.02 -6.82 -13.39
CA VAL A 354 -12.62 -7.21 -13.50
C VAL A 354 -12.50 -8.53 -14.25
N VAL A 355 -11.55 -8.58 -15.20
CA VAL A 355 -11.06 -9.82 -15.81
C VAL A 355 -9.60 -10.01 -15.42
N ALA A 356 -9.30 -11.07 -14.67
CA ALA A 356 -7.98 -11.34 -14.12
C ALA A 356 -7.47 -12.72 -14.55
N SER A 357 -6.14 -12.88 -14.63
CA SER A 357 -5.55 -14.22 -14.74
C SER A 357 -5.74 -15.00 -13.43
N ALA A 358 -5.59 -16.33 -13.49
CA ALA A 358 -5.59 -17.16 -12.29
C ALA A 358 -4.54 -16.70 -11.28
N ASP A 359 -3.32 -16.35 -11.75
CA ASP A 359 -2.25 -15.85 -10.89
C ASP A 359 -2.61 -14.51 -10.23
N ALA A 360 -3.26 -13.59 -10.95
CA ALA A 360 -3.68 -12.31 -10.42
C ALA A 360 -4.87 -12.42 -9.44
N ALA A 361 -5.73 -13.42 -9.61
CA ALA A 361 -6.85 -13.72 -8.72
C ALA A 361 -6.42 -14.55 -7.50
N GLN A 362 -5.26 -15.20 -7.56
CA GLN A 362 -4.76 -16.04 -6.47
C GLN A 362 -4.58 -15.22 -5.18
N GLY A 363 -5.09 -15.74 -4.08
CA GLY A 363 -5.05 -15.07 -2.77
C GLY A 363 -6.12 -14.00 -2.57
N ILE A 364 -6.96 -13.75 -3.57
CA ILE A 364 -8.13 -12.87 -3.46
C ILE A 364 -9.39 -13.72 -3.28
N ASP A 365 -10.05 -13.57 -2.12
CA ASP A 365 -11.39 -14.12 -1.88
C ASP A 365 -12.42 -13.25 -2.63
N HIS A 366 -12.52 -13.48 -3.93
CA HIS A 366 -13.40 -12.70 -4.81
C HIS A 366 -14.83 -13.23 -4.88
N ALA A 367 -15.13 -14.39 -4.33
CA ALA A 367 -16.48 -14.99 -4.31
C ALA A 367 -17.19 -14.91 -5.68
N ASP A 368 -16.48 -15.26 -6.76
CA ASP A 368 -16.93 -15.24 -8.16
C ASP A 368 -17.41 -13.86 -8.69
N THR A 369 -17.10 -12.79 -7.96
CA THR A 369 -17.44 -11.41 -8.36
C THR A 369 -16.46 -10.78 -9.36
N ILE A 370 -15.45 -11.52 -9.81
CA ILE A 370 -14.60 -11.18 -10.95
C ILE A 370 -14.65 -12.31 -11.98
N ARG A 371 -14.12 -12.07 -13.18
CA ARG A 371 -13.96 -13.12 -14.20
C ARG A 371 -12.50 -13.56 -14.22
N VAL A 372 -12.26 -14.86 -14.09
CA VAL A 372 -10.93 -15.46 -14.18
C VAL A 372 -10.74 -16.04 -15.56
N ALA A 373 -9.61 -15.71 -16.21
CA ALA A 373 -9.26 -16.15 -17.55
C ALA A 373 -7.82 -16.73 -17.57
N THR A 374 -7.55 -17.69 -18.45
CA THR A 374 -6.26 -18.40 -18.51
C THR A 374 -5.53 -18.23 -19.84
N THR A 375 -6.26 -18.05 -20.94
CA THR A 375 -5.71 -17.89 -22.29
C THR A 375 -6.08 -16.54 -22.89
N ALA A 376 -5.40 -16.10 -23.94
CA ALA A 376 -5.73 -14.87 -24.65
C ALA A 376 -7.16 -14.89 -25.18
N GLN A 377 -7.61 -16.04 -25.70
CA GLN A 377 -8.97 -16.23 -26.20
C GLN A 377 -10.00 -16.12 -25.07
N ASP A 378 -9.76 -16.77 -23.93
CA ASP A 378 -10.66 -16.72 -22.78
C ASP A 378 -10.78 -15.29 -22.22
N PHE A 379 -9.64 -14.54 -22.13
CA PHE A 379 -9.66 -13.11 -21.80
C PHE A 379 -10.56 -12.33 -22.77
N ALA A 380 -10.35 -12.51 -24.08
CA ALA A 380 -11.13 -11.82 -25.09
C ALA A 380 -12.62 -12.15 -25.00
N ASP A 381 -12.97 -13.41 -24.76
CA ASP A 381 -14.36 -13.86 -24.60
C ASP A 381 -15.02 -13.19 -23.39
N ARG A 382 -14.38 -13.23 -22.20
CA ARG A 382 -14.88 -12.61 -20.98
C ARG A 382 -15.06 -11.10 -21.13
N ILE A 383 -14.10 -10.43 -21.77
CA ILE A 383 -14.17 -8.98 -22.00
C ILE A 383 -15.32 -8.66 -22.95
N CYS A 384 -15.41 -9.34 -24.07
CA CYS A 384 -16.49 -9.13 -25.05
C CYS A 384 -17.88 -9.38 -24.46
N ASP A 385 -18.03 -10.38 -23.61
CA ASP A 385 -19.31 -10.66 -22.92
C ASP A 385 -19.72 -9.52 -21.99
N LEU A 386 -18.75 -8.94 -21.24
CA LEU A 386 -19.00 -7.78 -20.40
C LEU A 386 -19.31 -6.51 -21.19
N LEU A 387 -18.63 -6.30 -22.31
CA LEU A 387 -18.89 -5.14 -23.18
C LEU A 387 -20.25 -5.22 -23.89
N LYS A 388 -20.74 -6.43 -24.20
CA LYS A 388 -22.05 -6.67 -24.81
C LYS A 388 -23.22 -6.49 -23.85
N ALA A 389 -22.99 -6.69 -22.55
CA ALA A 389 -24.03 -6.68 -21.53
C ALA A 389 -23.67 -5.72 -20.36
N PRO A 390 -23.79 -4.38 -20.59
CA PRO A 390 -23.42 -3.35 -19.62
C PRO A 390 -24.10 -3.52 -18.26
N ASP A 391 -25.35 -3.93 -18.21
CA ASP A 391 -26.10 -4.15 -16.97
C ASP A 391 -25.52 -5.32 -16.17
N VAL A 392 -25.11 -6.40 -16.84
CA VAL A 392 -24.44 -7.54 -16.21
C VAL A 392 -23.07 -7.12 -15.70
N ALA A 393 -22.33 -6.33 -16.45
CA ALA A 393 -21.05 -5.79 -16.07
C ALA A 393 -21.16 -4.87 -14.83
N ALA A 394 -22.16 -3.99 -14.80
CA ALA A 394 -22.44 -3.13 -13.65
C ALA A 394 -22.81 -3.93 -12.40
N THR A 395 -23.68 -4.94 -12.54
CA THR A 395 -24.07 -5.83 -11.43
C THR A 395 -22.86 -6.60 -10.88
N LEU A 396 -21.99 -7.11 -11.77
CA LEU A 396 -20.75 -7.77 -11.38
C LEU A 396 -19.85 -6.81 -10.62
N GLY A 397 -19.66 -5.59 -11.09
CA GLY A 397 -18.85 -4.56 -10.42
C GLY A 397 -19.39 -4.19 -9.04
N GLN A 398 -20.70 -4.02 -8.88
CA GLN A 398 -21.31 -3.76 -7.56
C GLN A 398 -21.14 -4.93 -6.59
N SER A 399 -21.28 -6.16 -7.08
CA SER A 399 -21.03 -7.37 -6.29
C SER A 399 -19.56 -7.45 -5.86
N ALA A 400 -18.63 -7.10 -6.76
CA ALA A 400 -17.20 -7.03 -6.47
C ALA A 400 -16.90 -5.97 -5.40
N ARG A 401 -17.51 -4.77 -5.48
CA ARG A 401 -17.38 -3.74 -4.44
C ARG A 401 -17.88 -4.22 -3.08
N THR A 402 -19.04 -4.83 -3.04
CA THR A 402 -19.59 -5.39 -1.78
C THR A 402 -18.63 -6.41 -1.17
N GLN A 403 -18.11 -7.31 -1.98
CA GLN A 403 -17.16 -8.34 -1.54
C GLN A 403 -15.85 -7.73 -1.05
N VAL A 404 -15.26 -6.77 -1.78
CA VAL A 404 -13.98 -6.19 -1.40
C VAL A 404 -14.08 -5.37 -0.11
N ILE A 405 -15.15 -4.61 0.09
CA ILE A 405 -15.39 -3.87 1.34
C ILE A 405 -15.52 -4.83 2.51
N ARG A 406 -16.31 -5.89 2.34
CA ARG A 406 -16.54 -6.89 3.38
C ARG A 406 -15.27 -7.65 3.79
N ARG A 407 -14.38 -7.95 2.85
CA ARG A 407 -13.22 -8.83 3.08
C ARG A 407 -11.90 -8.10 3.20
N TYR A 408 -11.75 -6.96 2.52
CA TYR A 408 -10.50 -6.24 2.35
C TYR A 408 -10.57 -4.79 2.79
N GLY A 409 -11.73 -4.29 3.27
CA GLY A 409 -11.80 -2.98 3.91
C GLY A 409 -10.91 -2.94 5.17
N TRP A 410 -10.34 -1.77 5.48
CA TRP A 410 -9.48 -1.61 6.64
C TRP A 410 -10.16 -2.05 7.93
N ASP A 411 -11.44 -1.71 8.15
CA ASP A 411 -12.15 -2.10 9.36
C ASP A 411 -12.26 -3.63 9.49
N ALA A 412 -12.52 -4.34 8.40
CA ALA A 412 -12.58 -5.80 8.40
C ALA A 412 -11.22 -6.45 8.66
N ARG A 413 -10.14 -5.88 8.07
CA ARG A 413 -8.77 -6.38 8.25
C ARG A 413 -8.22 -6.10 9.64
N LEU A 414 -8.61 -4.99 10.26
CA LEU A 414 -8.14 -4.57 11.56
C LEU A 414 -8.98 -5.10 12.74
N ALA A 415 -10.16 -5.68 12.49
CA ALA A 415 -11.03 -6.24 13.53
C ALA A 415 -10.32 -7.17 14.54
N PRO A 416 -9.32 -8.00 14.17
CA PRO A 416 -8.55 -8.78 15.13
C PRO A 416 -7.85 -7.96 16.21
N LEU A 417 -7.56 -6.67 15.97
CA LEU A 417 -6.91 -5.78 16.93
C LEU A 417 -7.77 -5.52 18.15
N ASP A 418 -9.10 -5.55 18.02
CA ASP A 418 -10.01 -5.31 19.13
C ASP A 418 -9.77 -6.32 20.25
N ALA A 419 -9.73 -7.61 19.92
CA ALA A 419 -9.47 -8.67 20.88
C ALA A 419 -8.01 -8.66 21.40
N LEU A 420 -7.03 -8.27 20.55
CA LEU A 420 -5.63 -8.24 20.92
C LEU A 420 -5.30 -7.11 21.91
N LEU A 421 -6.00 -6.00 21.79
CA LEU A 421 -5.79 -4.80 22.62
C LEU A 421 -6.86 -4.64 23.73
N GLY A 422 -7.83 -5.58 23.82
CA GLY A 422 -8.91 -5.52 24.78
C GLY A 422 -9.82 -4.30 24.57
N LEU A 423 -10.04 -3.90 23.31
CA LEU A 423 -10.92 -2.80 22.97
C LEU A 423 -12.39 -3.22 23.04
N PRO A 424 -13.31 -2.30 23.33
CA PRO A 424 -14.75 -2.60 23.25
C PRO A 424 -15.13 -2.94 21.79
N ALA A 425 -16.02 -3.93 21.67
CA ALA A 425 -16.56 -4.34 20.38
C ALA A 425 -17.46 -3.26 19.77
#